data_36a48980b67f7e90ab21b9380aca7b1d
#
_entry.id   36a48980b67f7e90ab21b9380aca7b1d
#
_cell.length_a   1.000
_cell.length_b   1.000
_cell.length_c   1.000
_cell.angle_alpha   90.00
_cell.angle_beta   90.00
_cell.angle_gamma   90.00
#
_symmetry.space_group_name_H-M   'P 1'
#
loop_
_entity.id
_entity.type
_entity.pdbx_description
1 polymer ?
#
loop_
_entity_poly.entity_id
_entity_poly.type
_entity_poly.pdbx_seq_one_letter_code
_entity_poly.pdbx_strand_id
1 'polypeptide(L)'
;AFYACRNLTRVALDGCTVLETIESYAFNGCYQLSGFDFSQLTALKDIGESAFSNSALAGDIAFASGITQLGRNAFSGCRNITSVDFSKSTQLTVISEGTFRYCQNLKKVDFSNCASLNTLNIGAFDNCPALEEVVIDNGFYTSIDGVLFVVDKASLLLYPAGKKAEAYTIPSTVKTLGERSFPYNESLMELTIPESVLTIKGEAFYNGSFSGRGAKVIMKAEKPIGLSQSIGLENALVYVPKGFAKAYRE
;
A
#
# COMPACT_ATOMS: atom_id res chain seq x y z
N ALA A 1 -10.43 -8.23 23.98
CA ALA A 1 -10.70 -9.31 24.93
C ALA A 1 -9.63 -10.41 24.88
N PHE A 2 -9.06 -10.73 23.71
CA PHE A 2 -8.07 -11.81 23.53
C PHE A 2 -6.64 -11.28 23.32
N TYR A 3 -6.32 -10.11 23.84
CA TYR A 3 -5.00 -9.52 23.75
C TYR A 3 -3.91 -10.50 24.22
N ALA A 4 -2.89 -10.72 23.39
CA ALA A 4 -1.76 -11.61 23.63
C ALA A 4 -2.15 -13.08 23.98
N CYS A 5 -3.30 -13.56 23.52
CA CYS A 5 -3.65 -14.98 23.62
C CYS A 5 -2.82 -15.80 22.62
N ARG A 6 -1.55 -16.03 22.96
CA ARG A 6 -0.51 -16.55 22.06
C ARG A 6 -0.82 -17.93 21.46
N ASN A 7 -1.61 -18.75 22.19
CA ASN A 7 -1.97 -20.11 21.77
C ASN A 7 -3.37 -20.21 21.14
N LEU A 8 -4.09 -19.07 20.99
CA LEU A 8 -5.37 -19.05 20.32
C LEU A 8 -5.17 -19.30 18.81
N THR A 9 -5.73 -20.38 18.29
CA THR A 9 -5.56 -20.79 16.89
C THR A 9 -6.74 -20.42 16.00
N ARG A 10 -7.95 -20.40 16.57
CA ARG A 10 -9.21 -20.16 15.86
C ARG A 10 -10.22 -19.47 16.74
N VAL A 11 -11.08 -18.64 16.13
CA VAL A 11 -12.29 -18.08 16.72
C VAL A 11 -13.47 -18.57 15.89
N ALA A 12 -14.44 -19.24 16.54
CA ALA A 12 -15.69 -19.62 15.88
C ALA A 12 -16.65 -18.42 15.92
N LEU A 13 -17.13 -18.01 14.76
CA LEU A 13 -18.03 -16.87 14.59
C LEU A 13 -19.37 -17.27 13.95
N ASP A 14 -19.66 -18.58 13.98
CA ASP A 14 -20.88 -19.11 13.41
C ASP A 14 -22.10 -18.45 14.10
N GLY A 15 -22.94 -17.79 13.30
CA GLY A 15 -24.09 -17.06 13.81
C GLY A 15 -23.84 -15.68 14.42
N CYS A 16 -22.62 -15.17 14.41
CA CYS A 16 -22.28 -13.80 14.89
C CYS A 16 -22.72 -12.71 13.91
N THR A 17 -23.97 -12.76 13.44
CA THR A 17 -24.50 -11.86 12.41
C THR A 17 -24.75 -10.43 12.87
N VAL A 18 -24.69 -10.18 14.20
CA VAL A 18 -24.92 -8.86 14.80
C VAL A 18 -23.64 -8.22 15.35
N LEU A 19 -22.47 -8.82 15.11
CA LEU A 19 -21.19 -8.24 15.54
C LEU A 19 -20.90 -7.01 14.69
N GLU A 20 -20.95 -5.83 15.31
CA GLU A 20 -20.71 -4.55 14.62
C GLU A 20 -19.27 -4.05 14.72
N THR A 21 -18.56 -4.39 15.81
CA THR A 21 -17.23 -3.85 16.06
C THR A 21 -16.30 -4.90 16.63
N ILE A 22 -15.07 -4.96 16.09
CA ILE A 22 -13.94 -5.61 16.72
C ILE A 22 -13.06 -4.52 17.31
N GLU A 23 -13.03 -4.45 18.65
CA GLU A 23 -12.38 -3.39 19.40
C GLU A 23 -10.85 -3.36 19.19
N SER A 24 -10.24 -2.21 19.51
CA SER A 24 -8.79 -2.04 19.46
C SER A 24 -8.08 -3.11 20.27
N TYR A 25 -6.99 -3.65 19.71
CA TYR A 25 -6.14 -4.70 20.31
C TYR A 25 -6.85 -6.03 20.62
N ALA A 26 -8.07 -6.26 20.13
CA ALA A 26 -8.88 -7.43 20.51
C ALA A 26 -8.13 -8.76 20.34
N PHE A 27 -7.35 -8.93 19.28
CA PHE A 27 -6.55 -10.12 18.95
C PHE A 27 -5.07 -9.79 18.69
N ASN A 28 -4.60 -8.64 19.20
CA ASN A 28 -3.21 -8.24 19.05
C ASN A 28 -2.29 -9.28 19.70
N GLY A 29 -1.26 -9.71 18.98
CA GLY A 29 -0.29 -10.68 19.48
C GLY A 29 -0.83 -12.12 19.65
N CYS A 30 -1.94 -12.46 18.98
CA CYS A 30 -2.44 -13.83 18.88
C CYS A 30 -1.62 -14.59 17.80
N TYR A 31 -0.36 -14.90 18.10
CA TYR A 31 0.63 -15.41 17.14
C TYR A 31 0.28 -16.74 16.46
N GLN A 32 -0.73 -17.47 16.93
CA GLN A 32 -1.20 -18.71 16.33
C GLN A 32 -2.61 -18.59 15.73
N LEU A 33 -3.26 -17.42 15.82
CA LEU A 33 -4.59 -17.19 15.25
C LEU A 33 -4.50 -17.13 13.73
N SER A 34 -4.73 -18.26 13.07
CA SER A 34 -4.68 -18.41 11.61
C SER A 34 -6.05 -18.40 10.94
N GLY A 35 -7.10 -18.76 11.68
CA GLY A 35 -8.47 -18.83 11.15
C GLY A 35 -9.37 -17.75 11.74
N PHE A 36 -9.86 -16.84 10.87
CA PHE A 36 -10.88 -15.86 11.21
C PHE A 36 -11.64 -15.48 9.92
N ASP A 37 -12.92 -15.82 9.82
CA ASP A 37 -13.73 -15.57 8.63
C ASP A 37 -14.51 -14.26 8.78
N PHE A 38 -14.07 -13.23 8.05
CA PHE A 38 -14.75 -11.92 8.00
C PHE A 38 -15.90 -11.90 7.00
N SER A 39 -15.99 -12.85 6.07
CA SER A 39 -16.94 -12.83 4.96
C SER A 39 -18.39 -13.03 5.41
N GLN A 40 -18.61 -13.63 6.59
CA GLN A 40 -19.92 -13.87 7.18
C GLN A 40 -20.38 -12.75 8.11
N LEU A 41 -19.50 -11.82 8.47
CA LEU A 41 -19.79 -10.75 9.44
C LEU A 41 -20.42 -9.54 8.76
N THR A 42 -21.66 -9.70 8.28
CA THR A 42 -22.37 -8.69 7.47
C THR A 42 -22.70 -7.41 8.23
N ALA A 43 -22.82 -7.47 9.56
CA ALA A 43 -23.02 -6.31 10.42
C ALA A 43 -21.73 -5.62 10.84
N LEU A 44 -20.55 -6.22 10.60
CA LEU A 44 -19.26 -5.67 11.02
C LEU A 44 -18.96 -4.39 10.25
N LYS A 45 -18.85 -3.28 11.00
CA LYS A 45 -18.58 -1.93 10.49
C LYS A 45 -17.13 -1.54 10.72
N ASP A 46 -16.60 -1.83 11.91
CA ASP A 46 -15.34 -1.27 12.36
C ASP A 46 -14.40 -2.36 12.92
N ILE A 47 -13.16 -2.29 12.50
CA ILE A 47 -12.05 -3.03 13.10
C ILE A 47 -11.08 -2.01 13.68
N GLY A 48 -10.94 -2.03 15.00
CA GLY A 48 -10.21 -1.04 15.78
C GLY A 48 -8.68 -1.09 15.57
N GLU A 49 -8.01 -0.13 16.20
CA GLU A 49 -6.55 -0.02 16.15
C GLU A 49 -5.88 -1.32 16.59
N SER A 50 -4.91 -1.79 15.79
CA SER A 50 -4.08 -2.96 16.09
C SER A 50 -4.87 -4.24 16.45
N ALA A 51 -6.14 -4.33 16.03
CA ALA A 51 -7.04 -5.42 16.46
C ALA A 51 -6.48 -6.82 16.16
N PHE A 52 -5.83 -7.02 15.03
CA PHE A 52 -5.18 -8.29 14.63
C PHE A 52 -3.66 -8.15 14.45
N SER A 53 -3.07 -7.07 14.94
CA SER A 53 -1.62 -6.86 14.75
C SER A 53 -0.82 -8.05 15.28
N ASN A 54 0.12 -8.54 14.45
CA ASN A 54 0.95 -9.72 14.74
C ASN A 54 0.15 -11.02 15.03
N SER A 55 -1.02 -11.17 14.41
CA SER A 55 -1.70 -12.47 14.35
C SER A 55 -1.18 -13.32 13.19
N ALA A 56 -1.44 -14.63 13.24
CA ALA A 56 -1.02 -15.57 12.20
C ALA A 56 -2.04 -15.70 11.06
N LEU A 57 -2.98 -14.76 10.92
CA LEU A 57 -3.97 -14.77 9.82
C LEU A 57 -3.29 -15.07 8.51
N ALA A 58 -3.88 -15.99 7.73
CA ALA A 58 -3.24 -16.56 6.55
C ALA A 58 -4.19 -16.70 5.38
N GLY A 59 -3.61 -16.73 4.17
CA GLY A 59 -4.35 -16.92 2.93
C GLY A 59 -5.12 -15.67 2.51
N ASP A 60 -6.22 -15.90 1.81
CA ASP A 60 -7.05 -14.85 1.25
C ASP A 60 -8.09 -14.40 2.28
N ILE A 61 -8.12 -13.12 2.57
CA ILE A 61 -9.08 -12.49 3.48
C ILE A 61 -10.14 -11.78 2.65
N ALA A 62 -11.42 -12.13 2.83
CA ALA A 62 -12.55 -11.45 2.20
C ALA A 62 -13.43 -10.79 3.26
N PHE A 63 -13.82 -9.55 3.03
CA PHE A 63 -14.71 -8.80 3.89
C PHE A 63 -16.16 -8.82 3.39
N ALA A 64 -17.11 -8.83 4.33
CA ALA A 64 -18.53 -8.64 4.02
C ALA A 64 -18.85 -7.16 3.71
N SER A 65 -20.10 -6.89 3.32
CA SER A 65 -20.53 -5.58 2.84
C SER A 65 -20.61 -4.48 3.90
N GLY A 66 -20.66 -4.84 5.19
CA GLY A 66 -20.89 -3.90 6.29
C GLY A 66 -19.70 -3.03 6.66
N ILE A 67 -18.47 -3.45 6.32
CA ILE A 67 -17.24 -2.77 6.78
C ILE A 67 -17.19 -1.32 6.25
N THR A 68 -16.95 -0.36 7.16
CA THR A 68 -16.85 1.07 6.86
C THR A 68 -15.45 1.60 7.03
N GLN A 69 -14.67 1.05 7.97
CA GLN A 69 -13.31 1.49 8.22
C GLN A 69 -12.42 0.42 8.85
N LEU A 70 -11.14 0.51 8.58
CA LEU A 70 -10.10 -0.24 9.28
C LEU A 70 -9.17 0.71 10.02
N GLY A 71 -9.00 0.45 11.31
CA GLY A 71 -8.17 1.24 12.21
C GLY A 71 -6.68 1.14 11.92
N ARG A 72 -5.92 2.05 12.55
CA ARG A 72 -4.47 2.09 12.44
C ARG A 72 -3.85 0.74 12.84
N ASN A 73 -2.91 0.24 12.02
CA ASN A 73 -2.22 -1.03 12.25
C ASN A 73 -3.14 -2.25 12.44
N ALA A 74 -4.40 -2.23 12.02
CA ALA A 74 -5.39 -3.27 12.32
C ALA A 74 -4.89 -4.69 11.99
N PHE A 75 -4.18 -4.87 10.87
CA PHE A 75 -3.58 -6.14 10.42
C PHE A 75 -2.05 -6.06 10.29
N SER A 76 -1.41 -5.09 10.96
CA SER A 76 0.05 -4.94 10.88
C SER A 76 0.76 -6.20 11.34
N GLY A 77 1.73 -6.68 10.55
CA GLY A 77 2.50 -7.89 10.89
C GLY A 77 1.75 -9.20 10.68
N CYS A 78 0.58 -9.22 10.03
CA CYS A 78 -0.09 -10.45 9.59
C CYS A 78 0.63 -11.00 8.36
N ARG A 79 1.78 -11.63 8.57
CA ARG A 79 2.76 -11.97 7.53
C ARG A 79 2.28 -13.01 6.53
N ASN A 80 1.25 -13.79 6.88
CA ASN A 80 0.77 -14.92 6.09
C ASN A 80 -0.46 -14.60 5.22
N ILE A 81 -1.00 -13.38 5.31
CA ILE A 81 -2.07 -12.92 4.40
C ILE A 81 -1.49 -12.83 2.98
N THR A 82 -2.19 -13.41 2.01
CA THR A 82 -1.80 -13.43 0.60
C THR A 82 -2.60 -12.44 -0.25
N SER A 83 -3.88 -12.29 0.03
CA SER A 83 -4.71 -11.25 -0.59
C SER A 83 -5.77 -10.71 0.37
N VAL A 84 -6.27 -9.51 0.05
CA VAL A 84 -7.40 -8.91 0.76
C VAL A 84 -8.44 -8.44 -0.25
N ASP A 85 -9.67 -8.94 -0.10
CA ASP A 85 -10.80 -8.64 -0.99
C ASP A 85 -11.86 -7.79 -0.26
N PHE A 86 -12.00 -6.54 -0.70
CA PHE A 86 -13.04 -5.59 -0.30
C PHE A 86 -14.09 -5.39 -1.39
N SER A 87 -14.14 -6.22 -2.43
CA SER A 87 -15.05 -6.02 -3.57
C SER A 87 -16.54 -6.00 -3.18
N LYS A 88 -16.89 -6.54 -2.01
CA LYS A 88 -18.25 -6.46 -1.44
C LYS A 88 -18.46 -5.26 -0.51
N SER A 89 -17.39 -4.56 -0.12
CA SER A 89 -17.38 -3.55 0.94
C SER A 89 -17.71 -2.15 0.39
N THR A 90 -18.90 -1.99 -0.17
CA THR A 90 -19.34 -0.74 -0.85
C THR A 90 -19.40 0.47 0.08
N GLN A 91 -19.49 0.26 1.39
CA GLN A 91 -19.55 1.30 2.42
C GLN A 91 -18.18 1.66 3.01
N LEU A 92 -17.09 1.00 2.57
CA LEU A 92 -15.75 1.28 3.06
C LEU A 92 -15.34 2.71 2.69
N THR A 93 -14.98 3.50 3.70
CA THR A 93 -14.60 4.91 3.54
C THR A 93 -13.13 5.17 3.88
N VAL A 94 -12.56 4.39 4.83
CA VAL A 94 -11.24 4.66 5.39
C VAL A 94 -10.38 3.41 5.51
N ILE A 95 -9.18 3.47 4.95
CA ILE A 95 -8.05 2.58 5.26
C ILE A 95 -6.99 3.42 5.95
N SER A 96 -6.76 3.16 7.24
CA SER A 96 -5.85 3.94 8.08
C SER A 96 -4.38 3.60 7.84
N GLU A 97 -3.49 4.43 8.43
CA GLU A 97 -2.04 4.21 8.38
C GLU A 97 -1.67 2.84 8.98
N GLY A 98 -0.74 2.15 8.31
CA GLY A 98 -0.18 0.89 8.79
C GLY A 98 -1.15 -0.29 8.79
N THR A 99 -2.38 -0.15 8.27
CA THR A 99 -3.41 -1.21 8.35
C THR A 99 -2.85 -2.58 7.94
N PHE A 100 -2.07 -2.67 6.86
CA PHE A 100 -1.43 -3.90 6.38
C PHE A 100 0.10 -3.85 6.44
N ARG A 101 0.67 -2.94 7.22
CA ARG A 101 2.12 -2.81 7.37
C ARG A 101 2.76 -4.14 7.75
N TYR A 102 3.91 -4.49 7.15
CA TYR A 102 4.63 -5.76 7.38
C TYR A 102 3.85 -7.04 7.00
N CYS A 103 2.83 -6.96 6.16
CA CYS A 103 2.18 -8.13 5.55
C CYS A 103 3.07 -8.68 4.43
N GLN A 104 4.07 -9.49 4.78
CA GLN A 104 5.18 -9.86 3.90
C GLN A 104 4.77 -10.67 2.68
N ASN A 105 3.67 -11.44 2.75
CA ASN A 105 3.18 -12.29 1.66
C ASN A 105 1.96 -11.67 0.93
N LEU A 106 1.52 -10.46 1.31
CA LEU A 106 0.39 -9.78 0.68
C LEU A 106 0.72 -9.40 -0.76
N LYS A 107 0.04 -10.01 -1.73
CA LYS A 107 0.24 -9.80 -3.17
C LYS A 107 -0.78 -8.86 -3.80
N LYS A 108 -2.02 -8.92 -3.33
CA LYS A 108 -3.13 -8.16 -3.93
C LYS A 108 -4.05 -7.58 -2.87
N VAL A 109 -4.52 -6.35 -3.12
CA VAL A 109 -5.64 -5.75 -2.40
C VAL A 109 -6.67 -5.27 -3.41
N ASP A 110 -7.93 -5.72 -3.26
CA ASP A 110 -9.02 -5.43 -4.19
C ASP A 110 -10.07 -4.52 -3.57
N PHE A 111 -10.13 -3.29 -4.05
CA PHE A 111 -11.12 -2.27 -3.71
C PHE A 111 -12.05 -1.95 -4.89
N SER A 112 -12.23 -2.85 -5.85
CA SER A 112 -12.87 -2.57 -7.15
C SER A 112 -14.29 -1.97 -7.04
N ASN A 113 -15.05 -2.29 -5.98
CA ASN A 113 -16.39 -1.75 -5.77
C ASN A 113 -16.49 -0.80 -4.56
N CYS A 114 -15.37 -0.32 -4.03
CA CYS A 114 -15.34 0.59 -2.88
C CYS A 114 -15.57 2.04 -3.35
N ALA A 115 -16.75 2.35 -3.85
CA ALA A 115 -17.09 3.68 -4.37
C ALA A 115 -16.97 4.80 -3.32
N SER A 116 -17.17 4.47 -2.04
CA SER A 116 -17.11 5.41 -0.91
C SER A 116 -15.71 5.61 -0.36
N LEU A 117 -14.69 4.81 -0.76
CA LEU A 117 -13.33 4.89 -0.24
C LEU A 117 -12.66 6.20 -0.67
N ASN A 118 -12.62 7.16 0.25
CA ASN A 118 -12.05 8.48 0.03
C ASN A 118 -10.78 8.74 0.85
N THR A 119 -10.48 7.90 1.84
CA THR A 119 -9.28 7.99 2.65
C THR A 119 -8.50 6.67 2.59
N LEU A 120 -7.49 6.63 1.72
CA LEU A 120 -6.57 5.51 1.59
C LEU A 120 -5.16 6.00 1.97
N ASN A 121 -4.73 5.69 3.18
CA ASN A 121 -3.40 6.04 3.65
C ASN A 121 -2.37 5.10 3.00
N ILE A 122 -1.41 5.66 2.27
CA ILE A 122 -0.41 4.86 1.54
C ILE A 122 0.52 4.09 2.49
N GLY A 123 0.82 4.62 3.67
CA GLY A 123 1.54 3.89 4.72
C GLY A 123 0.84 2.62 5.20
N ALA A 124 -0.42 2.38 4.76
CA ALA A 124 -1.11 1.11 5.01
C ALA A 124 -0.35 -0.10 4.43
N PHE A 125 0.43 0.09 3.37
CA PHE A 125 1.17 -0.96 2.65
C PHE A 125 2.67 -0.91 2.88
N ASP A 126 3.14 -0.16 3.87
CA ASP A 126 4.56 -0.08 4.20
C ASP A 126 5.12 -1.48 4.50
N ASN A 127 6.30 -1.78 3.93
CA ASN A 127 6.98 -3.07 4.12
C ASN A 127 6.14 -4.30 3.73
N CYS A 128 5.41 -4.20 2.59
CA CYS A 128 4.72 -5.30 1.91
C CYS A 128 5.49 -5.70 0.64
N PRO A 129 6.63 -6.43 0.76
CA PRO A 129 7.54 -6.67 -0.38
C PRO A 129 6.95 -7.55 -1.48
N ALA A 130 5.90 -8.31 -1.18
CA ALA A 130 5.22 -9.17 -2.16
C ALA A 130 4.07 -8.46 -2.89
N LEU A 131 3.71 -7.20 -2.52
CA LEU A 131 2.55 -6.53 -3.09
C LEU A 131 2.77 -6.23 -4.58
N GLU A 132 1.99 -6.88 -5.43
CA GLU A 132 2.05 -6.77 -6.89
C GLU A 132 1.02 -5.79 -7.44
N GLU A 133 -0.18 -5.72 -6.81
CA GLU A 133 -1.25 -4.86 -7.29
C GLU A 133 -2.18 -4.35 -6.19
N VAL A 134 -2.67 -3.12 -6.39
CA VAL A 134 -3.82 -2.55 -5.72
C VAL A 134 -4.86 -2.29 -6.80
N VAL A 135 -6.07 -2.84 -6.65
CA VAL A 135 -7.16 -2.68 -7.63
C VAL A 135 -8.17 -1.68 -7.09
N ILE A 136 -8.34 -0.56 -7.77
CA ILE A 136 -9.33 0.47 -7.42
C ILE A 136 -9.64 1.33 -8.64
N ASP A 137 -10.91 1.70 -8.81
CA ASP A 137 -11.34 2.73 -9.75
C ASP A 137 -12.62 3.37 -9.21
N ASN A 138 -12.47 4.53 -8.57
CA ASN A 138 -13.57 5.26 -7.95
C ASN A 138 -13.42 6.79 -8.14
N GLY A 139 -14.26 7.59 -7.49
CA GLY A 139 -14.21 9.05 -7.60
C GLY A 139 -12.97 9.73 -6.98
N PHE A 140 -12.07 8.99 -6.31
CA PHE A 140 -10.91 9.52 -5.59
C PHE A 140 -9.58 8.93 -6.07
N TYR A 141 -9.58 7.64 -6.41
CA TYR A 141 -8.40 6.87 -6.76
C TYR A 141 -8.64 6.04 -8.02
N THR A 142 -7.58 5.75 -8.74
CA THR A 142 -7.59 4.78 -9.86
C THR A 142 -6.28 3.99 -9.86
N SER A 143 -6.33 2.77 -10.36
CA SER A 143 -5.12 1.98 -10.60
C SER A 143 -4.98 1.62 -12.07
N ILE A 144 -3.74 1.62 -12.55
CA ILE A 144 -3.37 1.17 -13.89
C ILE A 144 -2.27 0.11 -13.72
N ASP A 145 -2.53 -1.08 -14.20
CA ASP A 145 -1.62 -2.22 -14.03
C ASP A 145 -1.16 -2.40 -12.57
N GLY A 146 -2.08 -2.22 -11.60
CA GLY A 146 -1.82 -2.35 -10.18
C GLY A 146 -1.09 -1.16 -9.54
N VAL A 147 -0.61 -0.19 -10.31
CA VAL A 147 0.00 1.06 -9.80
C VAL A 147 -1.11 2.04 -9.42
N LEU A 148 -1.02 2.62 -8.23
CA LEU A 148 -2.05 3.47 -7.65
C LEU A 148 -1.82 4.95 -7.93
N PHE A 149 -2.88 5.64 -8.33
CA PHE A 149 -2.90 7.08 -8.60
C PHE A 149 -4.10 7.75 -7.91
N VAL A 150 -4.06 9.08 -7.79
CA VAL A 150 -5.30 9.86 -7.63
C VAL A 150 -6.14 9.74 -8.90
N VAL A 151 -7.46 9.97 -8.82
CA VAL A 151 -8.40 9.73 -9.93
C VAL A 151 -8.07 10.46 -11.22
N ASP A 152 -7.54 11.69 -11.16
CA ASP A 152 -7.10 12.50 -12.31
C ASP A 152 -5.74 12.08 -12.90
N LYS A 153 -5.10 11.08 -12.27
CA LYS A 153 -3.75 10.56 -12.61
C LYS A 153 -2.64 11.61 -12.55
N ALA A 154 -2.88 12.74 -11.90
CA ALA A 154 -1.87 13.78 -11.73
C ALA A 154 -0.86 13.44 -10.62
N SER A 155 -1.21 12.54 -9.69
CA SER A 155 -0.29 12.07 -8.65
C SER A 155 -0.18 10.56 -8.64
N LEU A 156 1.05 10.02 -8.74
CA LEU A 156 1.36 8.63 -8.51
C LEU A 156 1.51 8.44 -6.99
N LEU A 157 0.71 7.56 -6.42
CA LEU A 157 0.65 7.32 -4.98
C LEU A 157 1.46 6.10 -4.55
N LEU A 158 1.41 5.01 -5.33
CA LEU A 158 2.14 3.78 -4.99
C LEU A 158 2.46 2.95 -6.24
N TYR A 159 3.74 2.69 -6.45
CA TYR A 159 4.24 1.60 -7.29
C TYR A 159 4.49 0.38 -6.39
N PRO A 160 3.74 -0.72 -6.53
CA PRO A 160 3.83 -1.84 -5.60
C PRO A 160 5.22 -2.50 -5.54
N ALA A 161 5.67 -2.81 -4.31
CA ALA A 161 7.02 -3.32 -4.04
C ALA A 161 7.31 -4.68 -4.69
N GLY A 162 6.29 -5.53 -4.84
CA GLY A 162 6.40 -6.88 -5.41
C GLY A 162 6.23 -6.97 -6.92
N LYS A 163 5.97 -5.83 -7.60
CA LYS A 163 5.74 -5.80 -9.05
C LYS A 163 6.98 -6.26 -9.81
N LYS A 164 6.80 -7.18 -10.77
CA LYS A 164 7.89 -7.91 -11.44
C LYS A 164 8.44 -7.24 -12.72
N ALA A 165 8.07 -6.00 -13.00
CA ALA A 165 8.59 -5.28 -14.16
C ALA A 165 10.03 -4.81 -13.95
N GLU A 166 10.92 -5.06 -14.90
CA GLU A 166 12.32 -4.57 -14.86
C GLU A 166 12.44 -3.09 -15.17
N ALA A 167 11.48 -2.54 -15.94
CA ALA A 167 11.45 -1.13 -16.31
C ALA A 167 10.04 -0.56 -16.13
N TYR A 168 9.98 0.71 -15.73
CA TYR A 168 8.72 1.44 -15.65
C TYR A 168 8.90 2.87 -16.13
N THR A 169 8.00 3.30 -17.00
CA THR A 169 7.91 4.70 -17.44
C THR A 169 6.68 5.32 -16.78
N ILE A 170 6.89 6.35 -15.99
CA ILE A 170 5.80 7.10 -15.36
C ILE A 170 4.96 7.75 -16.45
N PRO A 171 3.62 7.65 -16.42
CA PRO A 171 2.74 8.30 -17.41
C PRO A 171 2.94 9.82 -17.47
N SER A 172 2.84 10.39 -18.67
CA SER A 172 3.00 11.84 -18.90
C SER A 172 1.90 12.72 -18.29
N THR A 173 0.83 12.12 -17.78
CA THR A 173 -0.20 12.80 -17.00
C THR A 173 0.28 13.15 -15.59
N VAL A 174 1.27 12.41 -15.06
CA VAL A 174 1.74 12.57 -13.68
C VAL A 174 2.53 13.86 -13.52
N LYS A 175 2.16 14.65 -12.51
CA LYS A 175 2.80 15.90 -12.09
C LYS A 175 3.54 15.74 -10.76
N THR A 176 3.09 14.80 -9.93
CA THR A 176 3.63 14.60 -8.58
C THR A 176 3.91 13.13 -8.30
N LEU A 177 5.10 12.84 -7.77
CA LEU A 177 5.37 11.58 -7.10
C LEU A 177 5.08 11.75 -5.61
N GLY A 178 4.22 10.89 -5.08
CA GLY A 178 3.80 10.90 -3.68
C GLY A 178 4.94 10.51 -2.72
N GLU A 179 4.74 10.81 -1.45
CA GLU A 179 5.61 10.30 -0.39
C GLU A 179 5.58 8.77 -0.39
N ARG A 180 6.76 8.13 -0.29
CA ARG A 180 6.93 6.67 -0.31
C ARG A 180 6.29 5.94 -1.50
N SER A 181 6.12 6.66 -2.62
CA SER A 181 5.44 6.13 -3.79
C SER A 181 6.20 5.03 -4.52
N PHE A 182 7.51 4.94 -4.33
CA PHE A 182 8.38 3.87 -4.85
C PHE A 182 9.13 3.20 -3.69
N PRO A 183 8.50 2.27 -2.96
CA PRO A 183 9.20 1.45 -1.97
C PRO A 183 10.22 0.54 -2.65
N TYR A 184 11.13 -0.04 -1.87
CA TYR A 184 12.11 -0.99 -2.39
C TYR A 184 11.42 -2.10 -3.21
N ASN A 185 11.84 -2.24 -4.47
CA ASN A 185 11.36 -3.26 -5.40
C ASN A 185 12.58 -3.96 -6.03
N GLU A 186 12.68 -5.28 -5.84
CA GLU A 186 13.84 -6.06 -6.31
C GLU A 186 13.93 -6.15 -7.83
N SER A 187 12.82 -6.06 -8.54
CA SER A 187 12.74 -6.27 -10.00
C SER A 187 12.98 -4.99 -10.78
N LEU A 188 12.58 -3.81 -10.25
CA LEU A 188 12.65 -2.55 -10.99
C LEU A 188 14.09 -2.05 -11.09
N MET A 189 14.67 -2.15 -12.31
CA MET A 189 16.04 -1.76 -12.62
C MET A 189 16.13 -0.46 -13.42
N GLU A 190 15.02 -0.03 -14.03
CA GLU A 190 14.97 1.21 -14.78
C GLU A 190 13.68 1.96 -14.51
N LEU A 191 13.78 3.21 -14.07
CA LEU A 191 12.65 4.13 -13.90
C LEU A 191 12.84 5.34 -14.81
N THR A 192 11.89 5.60 -15.70
CA THR A 192 11.85 6.85 -16.47
C THR A 192 10.87 7.83 -15.87
N ILE A 193 11.36 9.01 -15.49
CA ILE A 193 10.60 10.14 -14.96
C ILE A 193 10.43 11.16 -16.09
N PRO A 194 9.20 11.36 -16.62
CA PRO A 194 8.95 12.30 -17.73
C PRO A 194 9.10 13.74 -17.27
N GLU A 195 9.24 14.66 -18.24
CA GLU A 195 9.31 16.11 -18.01
C GLU A 195 8.03 16.70 -17.38
N SER A 196 6.92 15.96 -17.44
CA SER A 196 5.64 16.35 -16.83
C SER A 196 5.68 16.36 -15.32
N VAL A 197 6.60 15.60 -14.68
CA VAL A 197 6.74 15.54 -13.22
C VAL A 197 7.40 16.82 -12.73
N LEU A 198 6.68 17.57 -11.91
CA LEU A 198 7.10 18.86 -11.36
C LEU A 198 7.52 18.79 -9.90
N THR A 199 7.05 17.76 -9.19
CA THR A 199 7.30 17.61 -7.75
C THR A 199 7.57 16.16 -7.40
N ILE A 200 8.60 15.92 -6.61
CA ILE A 200 8.88 14.65 -5.95
C ILE A 200 8.83 14.92 -4.44
N LYS A 201 7.88 14.26 -3.75
CA LYS A 201 7.72 14.43 -2.30
C LYS A 201 8.82 13.70 -1.52
N GLY A 202 9.00 14.07 -0.26
CA GLY A 202 9.99 13.46 0.61
C GLY A 202 9.86 11.94 0.66
N GLU A 203 10.98 11.24 0.79
CA GLU A 203 11.03 9.78 0.85
C GLU A 203 10.32 9.04 -0.30
N ALA A 204 10.09 9.70 -1.46
CA ALA A 204 9.41 9.06 -2.59
C ALA A 204 10.03 7.72 -2.99
N PHE A 205 11.35 7.56 -2.84
CA PHE A 205 12.12 6.35 -3.12
C PHE A 205 12.59 5.70 -1.81
N TYR A 206 11.62 5.33 -1.00
CA TYR A 206 11.84 4.79 0.34
C TYR A 206 12.65 3.47 0.34
N ASN A 207 13.44 3.26 1.40
CA ASN A 207 14.28 2.07 1.60
C ASN A 207 15.32 1.78 0.51
N GLY A 208 15.85 2.82 -0.15
CA GLY A 208 16.96 2.65 -1.10
C GLY A 208 16.55 1.90 -2.37
N SER A 209 15.36 2.15 -2.87
CA SER A 209 14.76 1.46 -4.03
C SER A 209 15.69 1.31 -5.23
N PHE A 210 16.59 2.27 -5.46
CA PHE A 210 17.55 2.27 -6.59
C PHE A 210 19.01 2.22 -6.15
N SER A 211 19.31 2.08 -4.86
CA SER A 211 20.68 2.14 -4.35
C SER A 211 21.43 0.82 -4.52
N GLY A 212 22.68 0.89 -5.01
CA GLY A 212 23.66 -0.21 -4.93
C GLY A 212 23.46 -1.40 -5.85
N ARG A 213 22.42 -1.40 -6.73
CA ARG A 213 22.08 -2.55 -7.62
C ARG A 213 22.40 -2.32 -9.09
N GLY A 214 22.99 -1.19 -9.44
CA GLY A 214 23.11 -0.76 -10.85
C GLY A 214 21.78 -0.32 -11.47
N ALA A 215 20.72 -0.24 -10.68
CA ALA A 215 19.45 0.29 -11.12
C ALA A 215 19.57 1.80 -11.41
N LYS A 216 18.82 2.29 -12.40
CA LYS A 216 18.96 3.64 -12.90
C LYS A 216 17.63 4.39 -12.90
N VAL A 217 17.72 5.69 -12.65
CA VAL A 217 16.62 6.64 -12.77
C VAL A 217 16.94 7.60 -13.93
N ILE A 218 16.06 7.67 -14.91
CA ILE A 218 16.22 8.50 -16.09
C ILE A 218 15.29 9.71 -15.99
N MET A 219 15.87 10.88 -15.75
CA MET A 219 15.15 12.15 -15.71
C MET A 219 15.02 12.69 -17.13
N LYS A 220 13.80 13.04 -17.57
CA LYS A 220 13.57 13.64 -18.89
C LYS A 220 13.48 15.17 -18.85
N ALA A 221 13.24 15.75 -17.67
CA ALA A 221 13.14 17.20 -17.51
C ALA A 221 14.51 17.88 -17.73
N GLU A 222 14.52 18.98 -18.48
CA GLU A 222 15.71 19.82 -18.68
C GLU A 222 16.02 20.72 -17.47
N LYS A 223 15.03 20.92 -16.60
CA LYS A 223 15.18 21.68 -15.35
C LYS A 223 15.07 20.75 -14.16
N PRO A 224 15.81 21.01 -13.08
CA PRO A 224 15.65 20.25 -11.84
C PRO A 224 14.21 20.25 -11.36
N ILE A 225 13.76 19.09 -10.88
CA ILE A 225 12.44 18.94 -10.30
C ILE A 225 12.47 19.52 -8.89
N GLY A 226 11.40 20.20 -8.49
CA GLY A 226 11.27 20.71 -7.11
C GLY A 226 11.28 19.57 -6.11
N LEU A 227 12.27 19.55 -5.21
CA LEU A 227 12.40 18.61 -4.13
C LEU A 227 11.99 19.28 -2.82
N SER A 228 11.08 18.66 -2.07
CA SER A 228 10.67 19.20 -0.76
C SER A 228 11.59 18.77 0.37
N GLN A 229 12.28 17.62 0.22
CA GLN A 229 13.17 16.99 1.20
C GLN A 229 14.05 15.95 0.51
N SER A 230 14.89 15.19 1.25
CA SER A 230 15.55 14.01 0.70
C SER A 230 14.50 13.04 0.11
N ILE A 231 14.74 12.61 -1.11
CA ILE A 231 13.83 11.76 -1.87
C ILE A 231 14.22 10.28 -1.87
N GLY A 232 15.35 9.93 -1.24
CA GLY A 232 15.81 8.54 -1.11
C GLY A 232 16.55 7.99 -2.33
N LEU A 233 17.17 8.85 -3.15
CA LEU A 233 18.00 8.44 -4.30
C LEU A 233 19.51 8.50 -3.99
N GLU A 234 19.89 8.51 -2.74
CA GLU A 234 21.29 8.46 -2.32
C GLU A 234 21.95 7.20 -2.89
N ASN A 235 23.08 7.38 -3.60
CA ASN A 235 23.82 6.31 -4.29
C ASN A 235 23.09 5.64 -5.48
N ALA A 236 21.99 6.23 -6.00
CA ALA A 236 21.37 5.78 -7.23
C ALA A 236 22.11 6.30 -8.47
N LEU A 237 22.04 5.56 -9.59
CA LEU A 237 22.51 6.05 -10.88
C LEU A 237 21.42 6.92 -11.51
N VAL A 238 21.62 8.25 -11.48
CA VAL A 238 20.66 9.20 -12.04
C VAL A 238 21.19 9.74 -13.35
N TYR A 239 20.43 9.52 -14.43
CA TYR A 239 20.71 10.04 -15.77
C TYR A 239 19.85 11.27 -16.03
N VAL A 240 20.45 12.34 -16.53
CA VAL A 240 19.79 13.60 -16.83
C VAL A 240 20.04 13.98 -18.30
N PRO A 241 19.23 14.85 -18.93
CA PRO A 241 19.47 15.29 -20.30
C PRO A 241 20.86 15.88 -20.49
N LYS A 242 21.42 15.65 -21.69
CA LYS A 242 22.78 16.14 -22.03
C LYS A 242 22.86 17.68 -21.88
N GLY A 243 23.85 18.14 -21.13
CA GLY A 243 24.06 19.58 -20.86
C GLY A 243 23.45 20.07 -19.55
N PHE A 244 22.59 19.29 -18.88
CA PHE A 244 21.89 19.73 -17.67
C PHE A 244 22.45 19.14 -16.35
N ALA A 245 23.49 18.33 -16.43
CA ALA A 245 24.07 17.67 -15.25
C ALA A 245 24.49 18.63 -14.12
N LYS A 246 24.93 19.85 -14.46
CA LYS A 246 25.29 20.88 -13.47
C LYS A 246 24.07 21.33 -12.68
N ALA A 247 22.97 21.61 -13.35
CA ALA A 247 21.72 22.07 -12.73
C ALA A 247 21.10 21.04 -11.76
N TYR A 248 21.39 19.74 -11.94
CA TYR A 248 20.91 18.66 -11.05
C TYR A 248 21.85 18.36 -9.87
N ARG A 249 23.02 19.05 -9.78
CA ARG A 249 23.99 18.90 -8.67
C ARG A 249 23.86 19.99 -7.61
N GLU A 250 23.27 21.11 -7.95
CA GLU A 250 23.00 22.26 -7.08
C GLU A 250 21.63 22.12 -6.37
#